data_f04daffe8034570f96ae60e566d6f399
#
_entry.id   f04daffe8034570f96ae60e566d6f399
#
_cell.length_a   1.000
_cell.length_b   1.000
_cell.length_c   1.000
_cell.angle_alpha   90.00
_cell.angle_beta   90.00
_cell.angle_gamma   90.00
#
_symmetry.space_group_name_H-M   'P 1'
#
loop_
_entity.id
_entity.type
_entity.pdbx_description
1 polymer ?
#
loop_
_entity_poly.entity_id
_entity_poly.type
_entity_poly.pdbx_seq_one_letter_code
_entity_poly.pdbx_strand_id
1 'polypeptide(L)'
;MNAIQIKNITKKYNNVTALDNVSFTFEFGKIYGFLGRNGAGKSTLINIIANRIFADNGFVLVDDITVRENMEVHEKIFCMSEVDLYDGDLKIKEHFKWINRFYDSFDLDRALEISKKFNLDTNKKFKALSKGYQSIFKLTVALSLDVPYVIFDEPVLGLDANHRELFYELLIKDYENSERTIIIATHLIEEVANIIEEVVLIDKGKVLIQENVENLLETGYSVSGVAKEVDSYCSNKNVIGYDELGSLKIAYVLGKKTPLPQGSNLQISTMNLQKLFIKLTEKGGKQYE
;
A
#
# COMPACT_ATOMS: atom_id res chain seq x y z
N MET A 1 -16.14 13.95 -8.69
CA MET A 1 -14.64 13.96 -8.71
C MET A 1 -14.22 12.50 -8.70
N ASN A 2 -13.45 12.04 -9.69
CA ASN A 2 -13.05 10.63 -9.70
C ASN A 2 -12.06 10.35 -8.57
N ALA A 3 -12.48 9.59 -7.57
CA ALA A 3 -11.68 9.30 -6.38
C ALA A 3 -12.35 8.24 -5.47
N ILE A 4 -11.55 7.55 -4.65
CA ILE A 4 -12.05 6.80 -3.49
C ILE A 4 -11.87 7.69 -2.26
N GLN A 5 -12.97 8.14 -1.66
CA GLN A 5 -12.96 9.00 -0.48
C GLN A 5 -13.34 8.20 0.77
N ILE A 6 -12.47 8.18 1.73
CA ILE A 6 -12.67 7.59 3.05
C ILE A 6 -13.07 8.70 4.02
N LYS A 7 -14.24 8.59 4.67
CA LYS A 7 -14.81 9.64 5.52
C LYS A 7 -15.11 9.11 6.92
N ASN A 8 -14.29 9.51 7.89
CA ASN A 8 -14.47 9.26 9.33
C ASN A 8 -14.71 7.77 9.68
N ILE A 9 -14.03 6.86 8.97
CA ILE A 9 -14.21 5.42 9.15
C ILE A 9 -13.70 4.99 10.52
N THR A 10 -14.61 4.37 11.28
CA THR A 10 -14.28 3.67 12.53
C THR A 10 -14.75 2.23 12.43
N LYS A 11 -13.89 1.29 12.84
CA LYS A 11 -14.20 -0.13 12.91
C LYS A 11 -13.64 -0.75 14.17
N LYS A 12 -14.51 -1.44 14.92
CA LYS A 12 -14.14 -2.16 16.13
C LYS A 12 -14.43 -3.66 16.00
N TYR A 13 -13.56 -4.47 16.55
CA TYR A 13 -13.76 -5.89 16.71
C TYR A 13 -13.63 -6.21 18.20
N ASN A 14 -14.74 -6.50 18.86
CA ASN A 14 -14.79 -6.65 20.32
C ASN A 14 -14.12 -5.45 21.03
N ASN A 15 -13.01 -5.69 21.72
CA ASN A 15 -12.28 -4.66 22.46
C ASN A 15 -11.14 -3.99 21.64
N VAL A 16 -10.97 -4.35 20.36
CA VAL A 16 -9.91 -3.80 19.51
C VAL A 16 -10.48 -2.81 18.50
N THR A 17 -10.03 -1.57 18.55
CA THR A 17 -10.32 -0.58 17.51
C THR A 17 -9.34 -0.76 16.36
N ALA A 18 -9.80 -1.37 15.27
CA ALA A 18 -8.99 -1.63 14.07
C ALA A 18 -8.81 -0.39 13.19
N LEU A 19 -9.82 0.51 13.17
CA LEU A 19 -9.78 1.81 12.50
C LEU A 19 -10.43 2.85 13.42
N ASP A 20 -9.79 3.98 13.59
CA ASP A 20 -10.20 5.05 14.51
C ASP A 20 -10.28 6.39 13.79
N ASN A 21 -11.49 6.75 13.34
CA ASN A 21 -11.81 8.01 12.68
C ASN A 21 -10.91 8.32 11.47
N VAL A 22 -10.71 7.32 10.59
CA VAL A 22 -9.85 7.40 9.43
C VAL A 22 -10.51 8.20 8.31
N SER A 23 -9.80 9.22 7.80
CA SER A 23 -10.26 10.03 6.66
C SER A 23 -9.08 10.36 5.75
N PHE A 24 -9.22 10.07 4.46
CA PHE A 24 -8.30 10.44 3.39
C PHE A 24 -8.91 10.14 2.01
N THR A 25 -8.19 10.44 0.93
CA THR A 25 -8.68 10.25 -0.43
C THR A 25 -7.60 9.62 -1.30
N PHE A 26 -7.97 8.60 -2.08
CA PHE A 26 -7.21 8.13 -3.23
C PHE A 26 -7.74 8.84 -4.47
N GLU A 27 -6.99 9.77 -5.02
CA GLU A 27 -7.32 10.47 -6.26
C GLU A 27 -7.16 9.54 -7.46
N PHE A 28 -7.91 9.79 -8.52
CA PHE A 28 -7.85 8.97 -9.73
C PHE A 28 -6.53 9.16 -10.49
N GLY A 29 -6.08 8.09 -11.16
CA GLY A 29 -4.94 8.13 -12.07
C GLY A 29 -3.57 8.17 -11.40
N LYS A 30 -3.42 7.62 -10.20
CA LYS A 30 -2.15 7.56 -9.46
C LYS A 30 -1.84 6.17 -8.92
N ILE A 31 -0.56 5.88 -8.68
CA ILE A 31 -0.12 4.68 -7.94
C ILE A 31 0.09 5.06 -6.47
N TYR A 32 -0.69 4.44 -5.60
CA TYR A 32 -0.63 4.63 -4.15
C TYR A 32 0.08 3.48 -3.44
N GLY A 33 0.98 3.81 -2.53
CA GLY A 33 1.40 2.92 -1.45
C GLY A 33 0.50 3.11 -0.22
N PHE A 34 -0.35 2.12 0.11
CA PHE A 34 -1.07 2.09 1.38
C PHE A 34 -0.25 1.29 2.39
N LEU A 35 0.62 1.99 3.10
CA LEU A 35 1.70 1.41 3.89
C LEU A 35 1.33 1.31 5.37
N GLY A 36 1.74 0.23 6.02
CA GLY A 36 1.51 0.04 7.44
C GLY A 36 2.00 -1.32 7.92
N ARG A 37 2.33 -1.43 9.21
CA ARG A 37 2.71 -2.70 9.83
C ARG A 37 1.57 -3.70 9.80
N ASN A 38 1.88 -4.98 10.05
CA ASN A 38 0.84 -5.99 10.23
C ASN A 38 -0.05 -5.61 11.42
N GLY A 39 -1.39 -5.68 11.22
CA GLY A 39 -2.36 -5.24 12.21
C GLY A 39 -2.63 -3.73 12.25
N ALA A 40 -2.04 -2.92 11.36
CA ALA A 40 -2.27 -1.46 11.33
C ALA A 40 -3.68 -1.05 10.89
N GLY A 41 -4.48 -1.98 10.32
CA GLY A 41 -5.84 -1.72 9.83
C GLY A 41 -6.01 -1.74 8.31
N LYS A 42 -4.93 -1.98 7.52
CA LYS A 42 -4.97 -1.99 6.05
C LYS A 42 -6.06 -2.88 5.47
N SER A 43 -5.99 -4.20 5.74
CA SER A 43 -6.96 -5.17 5.20
C SER A 43 -8.38 -4.94 5.73
N THR A 44 -8.54 -4.38 6.93
CA THR A 44 -9.84 -3.96 7.44
C THR A 44 -10.44 -2.86 6.58
N LEU A 45 -9.67 -1.83 6.24
CA LEU A 45 -10.14 -0.74 5.39
C LEU A 45 -10.42 -1.22 3.95
N ILE A 46 -9.53 -2.05 3.38
CA ILE A 46 -9.74 -2.65 2.05
C ILE A 46 -11.04 -3.46 2.01
N ASN A 47 -11.32 -4.23 3.05
CA ASN A 47 -12.57 -4.99 3.13
C ASN A 47 -13.81 -4.09 3.26
N ILE A 48 -13.69 -2.89 3.87
CA ILE A 48 -14.77 -1.89 3.88
C ILE A 48 -14.96 -1.27 2.49
N ILE A 49 -13.87 -0.91 1.79
CA ILE A 49 -13.91 -0.39 0.41
C ILE A 49 -14.55 -1.43 -0.53
N ALA A 50 -14.17 -2.72 -0.37
CA ALA A 50 -14.74 -3.82 -1.14
C ALA A 50 -16.14 -4.25 -0.70
N ASN A 51 -16.77 -3.54 0.27
CA ASN A 51 -18.09 -3.85 0.84
C ASN A 51 -18.23 -5.30 1.39
N ARG A 52 -17.11 -5.92 1.78
CA ARG A 52 -17.10 -7.26 2.41
C ARG A 52 -17.45 -7.19 3.89
N ILE A 53 -17.17 -6.06 4.53
CA ILE A 53 -17.57 -5.74 5.91
C ILE A 53 -18.04 -4.28 5.96
N PHE A 54 -18.86 -3.95 6.98
CA PHE A 54 -19.33 -2.59 7.19
C PHE A 54 -18.50 -1.87 8.25
N ALA A 55 -18.28 -0.56 8.05
CA ALA A 55 -17.78 0.31 9.09
C ALA A 55 -18.83 0.48 10.21
N ASP A 56 -18.38 0.70 11.44
CA ASP A 56 -19.29 1.03 12.55
C ASP A 56 -19.70 2.50 12.50
N ASN A 57 -18.80 3.38 12.03
CA ASN A 57 -19.09 4.79 11.72
C ASN A 57 -18.37 5.20 10.45
N GLY A 58 -18.85 6.27 9.82
CA GLY A 58 -18.31 6.81 8.59
C GLY A 58 -18.78 6.06 7.34
N PHE A 59 -18.27 6.44 6.20
CA PHE A 59 -18.61 5.85 4.90
C PHE A 59 -17.48 6.01 3.89
N VAL A 60 -17.53 5.21 2.84
CA VAL A 60 -16.64 5.30 1.67
C VAL A 60 -17.46 5.71 0.47
N LEU A 61 -16.91 6.64 -0.31
CA LEU A 61 -17.47 7.04 -1.61
C LEU A 61 -16.47 6.67 -2.71
N VAL A 62 -16.98 6.25 -3.85
CA VAL A 62 -16.25 6.13 -5.10
C VAL A 62 -16.97 6.96 -6.13
N ASP A 63 -16.27 7.92 -6.73
CA ASP A 63 -16.85 8.90 -7.67
C ASP A 63 -18.09 9.58 -7.07
N ASP A 64 -18.01 9.97 -5.79
CA ASP A 64 -19.09 10.59 -5.00
C ASP A 64 -20.32 9.70 -4.72
N ILE A 65 -20.25 8.40 -5.04
CA ILE A 65 -21.31 7.42 -4.78
C ILE A 65 -20.87 6.47 -3.65
N THR A 66 -21.78 6.19 -2.71
CA THR A 66 -21.48 5.28 -1.59
C THR A 66 -21.21 3.84 -2.07
N VAL A 67 -20.18 3.20 -1.52
CA VAL A 67 -19.86 1.79 -1.80
C VAL A 67 -20.89 0.83 -1.19
N ARG A 68 -21.62 1.28 -0.15
CA ARG A 68 -22.51 0.41 0.59
C ARG A 68 -23.67 -0.05 -0.27
N GLU A 69 -23.73 -1.38 -0.51
CA GLU A 69 -24.83 -2.05 -1.23
C GLU A 69 -25.10 -1.47 -2.64
N ASN A 70 -24.06 -0.94 -3.31
CA ASN A 70 -24.16 -0.34 -4.63
C ASN A 70 -23.37 -1.15 -5.66
N MET A 71 -24.06 -1.87 -6.52
CA MET A 71 -23.44 -2.75 -7.53
C MET A 71 -22.66 -1.95 -8.59
N GLU A 72 -23.19 -0.80 -9.05
CA GLU A 72 -22.50 0.05 -10.03
C GLU A 72 -21.10 0.49 -9.56
N VAL A 73 -20.97 0.77 -8.28
CA VAL A 73 -19.66 1.12 -7.67
C VAL A 73 -18.74 -0.09 -7.59
N HIS A 74 -19.29 -1.28 -7.31
CA HIS A 74 -18.48 -2.49 -7.21
C HIS A 74 -17.90 -2.94 -8.54
N GLU A 75 -18.54 -2.63 -9.66
CA GLU A 75 -18.02 -2.88 -11.01
C GLU A 75 -16.79 -2.01 -11.32
N LYS A 76 -16.60 -0.90 -10.62
CA LYS A 76 -15.46 0.02 -10.79
C LYS A 76 -14.24 -0.36 -9.96
N ILE A 77 -14.36 -1.28 -8.99
CA ILE A 77 -13.30 -1.61 -8.06
C ILE A 77 -12.98 -3.10 -8.11
N PHE A 78 -11.74 -3.44 -8.28
CA PHE A 78 -11.26 -4.79 -8.02
C PHE A 78 -10.30 -4.82 -6.84
N CYS A 79 -10.57 -5.71 -5.86
CA CYS A 79 -9.71 -5.91 -4.71
C CYS A 79 -9.14 -7.33 -4.71
N MET A 80 -7.86 -7.45 -5.06
CA MET A 80 -7.10 -8.67 -4.82
C MET A 80 -6.88 -8.84 -3.32
N SER A 81 -7.40 -9.94 -2.76
CA SER A 81 -7.30 -10.26 -1.34
C SER A 81 -6.23 -11.32 -1.08
N GLU A 82 -5.58 -11.24 0.09
CA GLU A 82 -4.75 -12.32 0.60
C GLU A 82 -5.58 -13.60 0.80
N VAL A 83 -6.82 -13.46 1.29
CA VAL A 83 -7.74 -14.57 1.50
C VAL A 83 -8.13 -15.25 0.19
N ASP A 84 -8.16 -16.58 0.18
CA ASP A 84 -8.56 -17.38 -0.98
C ASP A 84 -10.08 -17.36 -1.12
N LEU A 85 -10.58 -16.66 -2.13
CA LEU A 85 -12.02 -16.57 -2.48
C LEU A 85 -12.38 -17.48 -3.65
N TYR A 86 -11.44 -18.29 -4.15
CA TYR A 86 -11.59 -19.11 -5.34
C TYR A 86 -11.86 -20.57 -5.00
N ASP A 87 -12.70 -21.22 -5.80
CA ASP A 87 -12.97 -22.66 -5.63
C ASP A 87 -11.69 -23.48 -5.88
N GLY A 88 -11.24 -24.18 -4.87
CA GLY A 88 -10.03 -24.99 -4.93
C GLY A 88 -10.10 -26.14 -5.94
N ASP A 89 -11.28 -26.65 -6.28
CA ASP A 89 -11.46 -27.78 -7.16
C ASP A 89 -11.57 -27.44 -8.64
N LEU A 90 -11.78 -26.20 -8.98
CA LEU A 90 -11.78 -25.72 -10.35
C LEU A 90 -10.36 -25.55 -10.90
N LYS A 91 -10.18 -25.78 -12.20
CA LYS A 91 -8.95 -25.48 -12.92
C LYS A 91 -8.82 -23.97 -13.16
N ILE A 92 -7.59 -23.47 -13.25
CA ILE A 92 -7.32 -22.04 -13.50
C ILE A 92 -8.05 -21.53 -14.75
N LYS A 93 -7.99 -22.27 -15.86
CA LYS A 93 -8.73 -21.90 -17.09
C LYS A 93 -10.26 -21.88 -16.92
N GLU A 94 -10.80 -22.63 -15.98
CA GLU A 94 -12.23 -22.62 -15.67
C GLU A 94 -12.58 -21.38 -14.84
N HIS A 95 -11.73 -21.00 -13.90
CA HIS A 95 -11.85 -19.72 -13.20
C HIS A 95 -11.85 -18.53 -14.17
N PHE A 96 -10.91 -18.48 -15.12
CA PHE A 96 -10.88 -17.41 -16.11
C PHE A 96 -12.17 -17.33 -16.93
N LYS A 97 -12.74 -18.49 -17.34
CA LYS A 97 -14.03 -18.53 -18.03
C LYS A 97 -15.17 -17.99 -17.17
N TRP A 98 -15.19 -18.34 -15.87
CA TRP A 98 -16.20 -17.82 -14.96
C TRP A 98 -16.05 -16.32 -14.75
N ILE A 99 -14.83 -15.81 -14.52
CA ILE A 99 -14.55 -14.38 -14.35
C ILE A 99 -14.99 -13.63 -15.60
N ASN A 100 -14.66 -14.11 -16.79
CA ASN A 100 -15.07 -13.51 -18.07
C ASN A 100 -16.59 -13.47 -18.31
N ARG A 101 -17.35 -14.29 -17.58
CA ARG A 101 -18.83 -14.26 -17.63
C ARG A 101 -19.45 -13.26 -16.68
N PHE A 102 -18.75 -12.93 -15.59
CA PHE A 102 -19.25 -12.03 -14.55
C PHE A 102 -18.71 -10.60 -14.68
N TYR A 103 -17.55 -10.44 -15.31
CA TYR A 103 -16.88 -9.17 -15.53
C TYR A 103 -16.69 -8.94 -17.02
N ASP A 104 -17.47 -8.09 -17.62
CA ASP A 104 -17.36 -7.71 -19.04
C ASP A 104 -16.00 -7.04 -19.33
N SER A 105 -15.38 -6.44 -18.31
CA SER A 105 -14.06 -5.82 -18.35
C SER A 105 -12.88 -6.81 -18.26
N PHE A 106 -13.12 -8.13 -18.15
CA PHE A 106 -12.05 -9.13 -18.05
C PHE A 106 -11.52 -9.52 -19.42
N ASP A 107 -10.24 -9.28 -19.66
CA ASP A 107 -9.53 -9.69 -20.87
C ASP A 107 -8.94 -11.10 -20.71
N LEU A 108 -9.63 -12.10 -21.28
CA LEU A 108 -9.23 -13.50 -21.24
C LEU A 108 -7.90 -13.76 -21.98
N ASP A 109 -7.68 -13.11 -23.11
CA ASP A 109 -6.46 -13.30 -23.92
C ASP A 109 -5.25 -12.74 -23.16
N ARG A 110 -5.41 -11.59 -22.53
CA ARG A 110 -4.40 -11.01 -21.64
C ARG A 110 -4.12 -11.91 -20.45
N ALA A 111 -5.14 -12.50 -19.81
CA ALA A 111 -4.95 -13.43 -18.70
C ALA A 111 -4.14 -14.67 -19.13
N LEU A 112 -4.36 -15.18 -20.32
CA LEU A 112 -3.60 -16.30 -20.87
C LEU A 112 -2.16 -15.90 -21.21
N GLU A 113 -1.93 -14.68 -21.74
CA GLU A 113 -0.59 -14.15 -21.99
C GLU A 113 0.21 -13.98 -20.69
N ILE A 114 -0.37 -13.33 -19.68
CA ILE A 114 0.24 -13.13 -18.36
C ILE A 114 0.53 -14.48 -17.69
N SER A 115 -0.40 -15.46 -17.79
CA SER A 115 -0.18 -16.82 -17.29
C SER A 115 1.05 -17.47 -17.89
N LYS A 116 1.29 -17.30 -19.20
CA LYS A 116 2.49 -17.82 -19.86
C LYS A 116 3.76 -17.16 -19.34
N LYS A 117 3.78 -15.84 -19.13
CA LYS A 117 4.93 -15.11 -18.58
C LYS A 117 5.31 -15.60 -17.18
N PHE A 118 4.33 -15.88 -16.35
CA PHE A 118 4.53 -16.42 -15.01
C PHE A 118 4.72 -17.95 -14.95
N ASN A 119 4.70 -18.65 -16.08
CA ASN A 119 4.68 -20.12 -16.14
C ASN A 119 3.54 -20.74 -15.31
N LEU A 120 2.38 -20.08 -15.23
CA LEU A 120 1.20 -20.58 -14.54
C LEU A 120 0.49 -21.65 -15.39
N ASP A 121 0.48 -22.90 -14.90
CA ASP A 121 -0.23 -23.99 -15.56
C ASP A 121 -1.75 -23.87 -15.38
N THR A 122 -2.42 -23.37 -16.41
CA THR A 122 -3.88 -23.14 -16.40
C THR A 122 -4.72 -24.41 -16.38
N ASN A 123 -4.12 -25.60 -16.58
CA ASN A 123 -4.81 -26.89 -16.47
C ASN A 123 -4.82 -27.47 -15.05
N LYS A 124 -4.02 -26.92 -14.14
CA LYS A 124 -4.03 -27.29 -12.72
C LYS A 124 -5.24 -26.74 -12.00
N LYS A 125 -5.70 -27.48 -10.97
CA LYS A 125 -6.70 -27.00 -10.01
C LYS A 125 -6.07 -25.95 -9.10
N PHE A 126 -6.84 -24.94 -8.66
CA PHE A 126 -6.36 -23.87 -7.80
C PHE A 126 -5.71 -24.43 -6.50
N LYS A 127 -6.34 -25.39 -5.83
CA LYS A 127 -5.79 -26.04 -4.61
C LYS A 127 -4.49 -26.83 -4.83
N ALA A 128 -4.18 -27.21 -6.07
CA ALA A 128 -2.96 -27.94 -6.42
C ALA A 128 -1.78 -26.99 -6.69
N LEU A 129 -1.98 -25.68 -6.68
CA LEU A 129 -0.93 -24.69 -6.81
C LEU A 129 -0.24 -24.47 -5.47
N SER A 130 1.06 -24.15 -5.50
CA SER A 130 1.73 -23.60 -4.33
C SER A 130 1.15 -22.23 -3.96
N LYS A 131 1.36 -21.76 -2.72
CA LYS A 131 0.87 -20.44 -2.29
C LYS A 131 1.37 -19.31 -3.21
N GLY A 132 2.63 -19.37 -3.66
CA GLY A 132 3.16 -18.39 -4.64
C GLY A 132 2.39 -18.45 -5.97
N TYR A 133 2.12 -19.62 -6.50
CA TYR A 133 1.33 -19.74 -7.75
C TYR A 133 -0.16 -19.39 -7.56
N GLN A 134 -0.73 -19.55 -6.36
CA GLN A 134 -2.07 -19.03 -6.03
C GLN A 134 -2.07 -17.50 -6.06
N SER A 135 -1.02 -16.85 -5.52
CA SER A 135 -0.83 -15.41 -5.62
C SER A 135 -0.66 -14.95 -7.08
N ILE A 136 0.16 -15.65 -7.87
CA ILE A 136 0.34 -15.38 -9.31
C ILE A 136 -1.00 -15.46 -10.05
N PHE A 137 -1.84 -16.45 -9.78
CA PHE A 137 -3.18 -16.51 -10.38
C PHE A 137 -4.03 -15.29 -10.02
N LYS A 138 -4.05 -14.87 -8.74
CA LYS A 138 -4.78 -13.67 -8.30
C LYS A 138 -4.27 -12.40 -8.97
N LEU A 139 -2.93 -12.26 -9.10
CA LEU A 139 -2.29 -11.15 -9.83
C LEU A 139 -2.67 -11.16 -11.31
N THR A 140 -2.69 -12.35 -11.95
CA THR A 140 -3.11 -12.50 -13.34
C THR A 140 -4.54 -12.00 -13.53
N VAL A 141 -5.45 -12.35 -12.64
CA VAL A 141 -6.83 -11.86 -12.68
C VAL A 141 -6.88 -10.33 -12.54
N ALA A 142 -6.20 -9.77 -11.53
CA ALA A 142 -6.19 -8.34 -11.26
C ALA A 142 -5.65 -7.51 -12.42
N LEU A 143 -4.55 -7.98 -13.06
CA LEU A 143 -3.92 -7.32 -14.20
C LEU A 143 -4.71 -7.50 -15.52
N SER A 144 -5.68 -8.41 -15.55
CA SER A 144 -6.51 -8.67 -16.74
C SER A 144 -7.92 -8.08 -16.65
N LEU A 145 -8.22 -7.36 -15.57
CA LEU A 145 -9.46 -6.61 -15.41
C LEU A 145 -9.24 -5.14 -15.78
N ASP A 146 -10.05 -4.61 -16.67
CA ASP A 146 -10.05 -3.18 -17.01
C ASP A 146 -11.09 -2.46 -16.15
N VAL A 147 -10.65 -2.03 -14.95
CA VAL A 147 -11.48 -1.30 -13.99
C VAL A 147 -10.74 -0.05 -13.49
N PRO A 148 -11.49 1.04 -13.16
CA PRO A 148 -10.88 2.31 -12.73
C PRO A 148 -10.00 2.23 -11.48
N TYR A 149 -10.31 1.32 -10.55
CA TYR A 149 -9.62 1.20 -9.27
C TYR A 149 -9.21 -0.25 -9.01
N VAL A 150 -7.91 -0.50 -8.87
CA VAL A 150 -7.37 -1.82 -8.52
C VAL A 150 -6.63 -1.73 -7.20
N ILE A 151 -7.03 -2.56 -6.25
CA ILE A 151 -6.41 -2.65 -4.93
C ILE A 151 -5.73 -4.01 -4.79
N PHE A 152 -4.44 -3.98 -4.48
CA PHE A 152 -3.64 -5.16 -4.20
C PHE A 152 -3.34 -5.23 -2.69
N ASP A 153 -3.85 -6.25 -2.00
CA ASP A 153 -3.54 -6.51 -0.59
C ASP A 153 -2.42 -7.54 -0.49
N GLU A 154 -1.23 -7.09 -0.09
CA GLU A 154 0.03 -7.85 0.02
C GLU A 154 0.36 -8.67 -1.25
N PRO A 155 0.44 -8.06 -2.46
CA PRO A 155 0.46 -8.77 -3.73
C PRO A 155 1.65 -9.70 -3.92
N VAL A 156 2.81 -9.34 -3.38
CA VAL A 156 4.07 -10.07 -3.62
C VAL A 156 4.42 -11.05 -2.49
N LEU A 157 3.54 -11.19 -1.49
CA LEU A 157 3.78 -12.10 -0.39
C LEU A 157 3.83 -13.55 -0.89
N GLY A 158 4.94 -14.25 -0.59
CA GLY A 158 5.16 -15.63 -1.03
C GLY A 158 5.67 -15.80 -2.44
N LEU A 159 5.94 -14.70 -3.18
CA LEU A 159 6.63 -14.74 -4.47
C LEU A 159 8.15 -14.76 -4.30
N ASP A 160 8.85 -15.43 -5.18
CA ASP A 160 10.29 -15.27 -5.36
C ASP A 160 10.65 -13.95 -6.06
N ALA A 161 11.94 -13.59 -6.06
CA ALA A 161 12.41 -12.32 -6.58
C ALA A 161 12.06 -12.12 -8.06
N ASN A 162 12.18 -13.16 -8.89
CA ASN A 162 11.92 -13.05 -10.33
C ASN A 162 10.43 -12.78 -10.61
N HIS A 163 9.53 -13.46 -9.88
CA HIS A 163 8.09 -13.24 -10.03
C HIS A 163 7.65 -11.88 -9.49
N ARG A 164 8.31 -11.34 -8.45
CA ARG A 164 8.06 -9.97 -7.97
C ARG A 164 8.44 -8.94 -9.01
N GLU A 165 9.64 -9.04 -9.58
CA GLU A 165 10.12 -8.14 -10.62
C GLU A 165 9.18 -8.16 -11.84
N LEU A 166 8.83 -9.34 -12.33
CA LEU A 166 7.88 -9.49 -13.43
C LEU A 166 6.50 -8.87 -13.11
N PHE A 167 6.01 -9.02 -11.87
CA PHE A 167 4.75 -8.40 -11.46
C PHE A 167 4.82 -6.87 -11.56
N TYR A 168 5.88 -6.26 -11.04
CA TYR A 168 6.02 -4.80 -11.08
C TYR A 168 6.22 -4.27 -12.50
N GLU A 169 6.96 -4.98 -13.35
CA GLU A 169 7.07 -4.64 -14.78
C GLU A 169 5.70 -4.64 -15.48
N LEU A 170 4.91 -5.70 -15.25
CA LEU A 170 3.57 -5.81 -15.82
C LEU A 170 2.62 -4.73 -15.28
N LEU A 171 2.72 -4.41 -14.00
CA LEU A 171 1.90 -3.39 -13.34
C LEU A 171 2.21 -1.99 -13.87
N ILE A 172 3.48 -1.63 -14.01
CA ILE A 172 3.90 -0.34 -14.57
C ILE A 172 3.44 -0.21 -16.03
N LYS A 173 3.71 -1.25 -16.83
CA LYS A 173 3.26 -1.27 -18.24
C LYS A 173 1.74 -1.15 -18.36
N ASP A 174 1.00 -1.74 -17.44
CA ASP A 174 -0.43 -1.64 -17.39
C ASP A 174 -0.91 -0.24 -17.03
N TYR A 175 -0.29 0.37 -16.03
CA TYR A 175 -0.56 1.75 -15.61
C TYR A 175 -0.27 2.77 -16.73
N GLU A 176 0.83 2.62 -17.46
CA GLU A 176 1.19 3.49 -18.59
C GLU A 176 0.17 3.44 -19.76
N ASN A 177 -0.53 2.32 -19.91
CA ASN A 177 -1.48 2.09 -21.00
C ASN A 177 -2.96 2.26 -20.61
N SER A 178 -3.25 2.54 -19.35
CA SER A 178 -4.61 2.66 -18.84
C SER A 178 -4.74 3.80 -17.85
N GLU A 179 -5.82 4.58 -17.96
CA GLU A 179 -6.15 5.59 -16.96
C GLU A 179 -6.82 4.91 -15.76
N ARG A 180 -6.07 4.46 -14.76
CA ARG A 180 -6.60 3.85 -13.54
C ARG A 180 -5.80 4.18 -12.31
N THR A 181 -6.42 4.01 -11.15
CA THR A 181 -5.74 4.14 -9.85
C THR A 181 -5.33 2.76 -9.36
N ILE A 182 -4.07 2.63 -8.98
CA ILE A 182 -3.50 1.42 -8.41
C ILE A 182 -3.18 1.69 -6.93
N ILE A 183 -3.70 0.84 -6.04
CA ILE A 183 -3.43 0.93 -4.60
C ILE A 183 -2.74 -0.35 -4.16
N ILE A 184 -1.49 -0.23 -3.70
CA ILE A 184 -0.71 -1.37 -3.20
C ILE A 184 -0.63 -1.27 -1.68
N ALA A 185 -1.39 -2.11 -0.99
CA ALA A 185 -1.33 -2.22 0.45
C ALA A 185 -0.27 -3.24 0.84
N THR A 186 0.78 -2.79 1.53
CA THR A 186 1.87 -3.67 1.94
C THR A 186 2.62 -3.15 3.17
N HIS A 187 3.34 -4.05 3.83
CA HIS A 187 4.36 -3.74 4.83
C HIS A 187 5.80 -3.80 4.27
N LEU A 188 5.96 -4.28 3.02
CA LEU A 188 7.25 -4.40 2.31
C LEU A 188 7.54 -3.13 1.51
N ILE A 189 7.94 -2.06 2.20
CA ILE A 189 8.04 -0.70 1.64
C ILE A 189 9.10 -0.60 0.56
N GLU A 190 10.26 -1.26 0.73
CA GLU A 190 11.35 -1.24 -0.26
C GLU A 190 10.93 -1.76 -1.62
N GLU A 191 10.01 -2.73 -1.65
CA GLU A 191 9.52 -3.34 -2.88
C GLU A 191 8.70 -2.38 -3.74
N VAL A 192 8.00 -1.43 -3.10
CA VAL A 192 7.08 -0.51 -3.80
C VAL A 192 7.59 0.93 -3.90
N ALA A 193 8.66 1.27 -3.17
CA ALA A 193 9.14 2.65 -3.02
C ALA A 193 9.48 3.35 -4.35
N ASN A 194 9.88 2.59 -5.37
CA ASN A 194 10.28 3.13 -6.67
C ASN A 194 9.13 3.24 -7.69
N ILE A 195 7.94 2.75 -7.35
CA ILE A 195 6.80 2.71 -8.28
C ILE A 195 5.60 3.52 -7.79
N ILE A 196 5.53 3.84 -6.50
CA ILE A 196 4.44 4.61 -5.93
C ILE A 196 4.70 6.11 -6.05
N GLU A 197 3.67 6.87 -6.39
CA GLU A 197 3.69 8.34 -6.48
C GLU A 197 3.22 8.98 -5.18
N GLU A 198 2.21 8.37 -4.56
CA GLU A 198 1.58 8.86 -3.34
C GLU A 198 1.66 7.80 -2.24
N VAL A 199 1.77 8.24 -1.02
CA VAL A 199 1.78 7.35 0.15
C VAL A 199 0.70 7.72 1.15
N VAL A 200 -0.02 6.71 1.61
CA VAL A 200 -0.87 6.79 2.81
C VAL A 200 -0.28 5.84 3.85
N LEU A 201 0.19 6.40 4.94
CA LEU A 201 0.76 5.65 6.05
C LEU A 201 -0.26 5.50 7.15
N ILE A 202 -0.57 4.24 7.52
CA ILE A 202 -1.46 3.91 8.61
C ILE A 202 -0.72 3.14 9.72
N ASP A 203 -0.97 3.51 10.97
CA ASP A 203 -0.49 2.77 12.14
C ASP A 203 -1.57 2.76 13.23
N LYS A 204 -1.76 1.60 13.86
CA LYS A 204 -2.74 1.40 14.96
C LYS A 204 -4.14 1.98 14.64
N GLY A 205 -4.58 1.80 13.41
CA GLY A 205 -5.90 2.26 12.94
C GLY A 205 -6.02 3.75 12.65
N LYS A 206 -4.91 4.50 12.63
CA LYS A 206 -4.90 5.95 12.34
C LYS A 206 -4.01 6.27 11.16
N VAL A 207 -4.41 7.23 10.33
CA VAL A 207 -3.55 7.78 9.29
C VAL A 207 -2.51 8.69 9.93
N LEU A 208 -1.24 8.39 9.69
CA LEU A 208 -0.11 9.22 10.16
C LEU A 208 0.31 10.25 9.13
N ILE A 209 0.33 9.86 7.85
CA ILE A 209 0.75 10.71 6.72
C ILE A 209 -0.09 10.33 5.50
N GLN A 210 -0.46 11.36 4.72
CA GLN A 210 -0.84 11.27 3.32
C GLN A 210 -0.05 12.34 2.58
N GLU A 211 0.83 11.93 1.66
CA GLU A 211 1.73 12.86 0.98
C GLU A 211 2.25 12.25 -0.33
N ASN A 212 2.69 13.10 -1.24
CA ASN A 212 3.48 12.69 -2.39
C ASN A 212 4.85 12.16 -1.95
N VAL A 213 5.31 11.07 -2.56
CA VAL A 213 6.56 10.38 -2.15
C VAL A 213 7.78 11.27 -2.36
N GLU A 214 7.87 12.01 -3.47
CA GLU A 214 9.00 12.90 -3.75
C GLU A 214 9.08 14.01 -2.70
N ASN A 215 7.97 14.69 -2.41
CA ASN A 215 7.88 15.71 -1.37
C ASN A 215 8.30 15.17 0.00
N LEU A 216 7.85 13.96 0.32
CA LEU A 216 8.18 13.30 1.59
C LEU A 216 9.68 12.99 1.70
N LEU A 217 10.31 12.52 0.61
CA LEU A 217 11.74 12.23 0.56
C LEU A 217 12.60 13.50 0.50
N GLU A 218 12.13 14.58 -0.11
CA GLU A 218 12.82 15.88 -0.11
C GLU A 218 12.86 16.51 1.29
N THR A 219 11.79 16.37 2.05
CA THR A 219 11.68 16.92 3.41
C THR A 219 12.27 16.01 4.48
N GLY A 220 12.45 14.72 4.18
CA GLY A 220 13.01 13.72 5.09
C GLY A 220 14.55 13.69 5.02
N TYR A 221 15.24 13.92 6.15
CA TYR A 221 16.69 13.81 6.23
C TYR A 221 17.16 13.34 7.60
N SER A 222 18.38 12.83 7.66
CA SER A 222 19.05 12.49 8.91
C SER A 222 20.24 13.42 9.16
N VAL A 223 20.49 13.68 10.44
CA VAL A 223 21.64 14.46 10.92
C VAL A 223 22.41 13.57 11.87
N SER A 224 23.67 13.32 11.56
CA SER A 224 24.57 12.47 12.37
C SER A 224 25.79 13.22 12.85
N GLY A 225 26.26 12.87 14.06
CA GLY A 225 27.43 13.46 14.68
C GLY A 225 27.49 13.20 16.18
N VAL A 226 28.29 14.00 16.90
CA VAL A 226 28.36 13.95 18.36
C VAL A 226 27.01 14.38 18.96
N ALA A 227 26.51 13.64 19.95
CA ALA A 227 25.14 13.81 20.49
C ALA A 227 24.81 15.29 20.85
N LYS A 228 25.71 15.98 21.52
CA LYS A 228 25.52 17.40 21.90
C LYS A 228 25.34 18.33 20.68
N GLU A 229 26.09 18.12 19.59
CA GLU A 229 25.99 18.92 18.38
C GLU A 229 24.68 18.63 17.65
N VAL A 230 24.30 17.33 17.55
CA VAL A 230 23.03 16.88 16.95
C VAL A 230 21.84 17.49 17.71
N ASP A 231 21.83 17.40 19.06
CA ASP A 231 20.76 17.94 19.88
C ASP A 231 20.63 19.47 19.72
N SER A 232 21.75 20.17 19.69
CA SER A 232 21.78 21.62 19.47
C SER A 232 21.21 21.99 18.10
N TYR A 233 21.64 21.31 17.04
CA TYR A 233 21.17 21.57 15.67
C TYR A 233 19.69 21.22 15.48
N CYS A 234 19.21 20.20 16.19
CA CYS A 234 17.83 19.70 16.06
C CYS A 234 16.84 20.34 17.05
N SER A 235 17.28 21.25 17.93
CA SER A 235 16.45 21.80 19.04
C SER A 235 15.12 22.43 18.57
N ASN A 236 15.08 23.02 17.37
CA ASN A 236 13.91 23.67 16.79
C ASN A 236 13.38 22.96 15.54
N LYS A 237 13.68 21.66 15.39
CA LYS A 237 13.28 20.89 14.21
C LYS A 237 12.23 19.82 14.58
N ASN A 238 11.44 19.42 13.59
CA ASN A 238 10.51 18.33 13.76
C ASN A 238 11.26 16.98 13.67
N VAL A 239 11.77 16.51 14.81
CA VAL A 239 12.48 15.24 14.92
C VAL A 239 11.49 14.11 15.09
N ILE A 240 11.53 13.13 14.18
CA ILE A 240 10.66 11.96 14.16
C ILE A 240 11.28 10.73 14.86
N GLY A 241 12.55 10.78 15.20
CA GLY A 241 13.22 9.70 15.93
C GLY A 241 14.72 9.91 16.06
N TYR A 242 15.36 9.08 16.87
CA TYR A 242 16.80 9.06 17.09
C TYR A 242 17.32 7.63 17.03
N ASP A 243 18.60 7.47 16.62
CA ASP A 243 19.41 6.30 16.92
C ASP A 243 20.66 6.77 17.67
N GLU A 244 21.09 6.05 18.68
CA GLU A 244 22.27 6.39 19.51
C GLU A 244 23.23 5.20 19.55
N LEU A 245 24.52 5.50 19.35
CA LEU A 245 25.60 4.54 19.46
C LEU A 245 26.78 5.19 20.19
N GLY A 246 26.90 4.94 21.50
CA GLY A 246 27.88 5.57 22.34
C GLY A 246 27.74 7.10 22.39
N SER A 247 28.76 7.83 21.96
CA SER A 247 28.77 9.29 21.88
C SER A 247 28.17 9.83 20.57
N LEU A 248 27.85 8.97 19.62
CA LEU A 248 27.29 9.34 18.34
C LEU A 248 25.75 9.25 18.38
N LYS A 249 25.12 10.20 17.72
CA LYS A 249 23.68 10.28 17.58
C LYS A 249 23.28 10.56 16.14
N ILE A 250 22.18 9.95 15.71
CA ILE A 250 21.53 10.22 14.43
C ILE A 250 20.11 10.71 14.75
N ALA A 251 19.79 11.94 14.37
CA ALA A 251 18.45 12.48 14.44
C ALA A 251 17.78 12.35 13.07
N TYR A 252 16.53 11.91 13.03
CA TYR A 252 15.71 11.83 11.84
C TYR A 252 14.70 12.96 11.84
N VAL A 253 14.72 13.79 10.80
CA VAL A 253 14.01 15.08 10.76
C VAL A 253 13.08 15.13 9.56
N LEU A 254 11.87 15.66 9.75
CA LEU A 254 10.97 16.11 8.69
C LEU A 254 10.92 17.63 8.67
N GLY A 255 11.21 18.23 7.52
CA GLY A 255 11.14 19.65 7.30
C GLY A 255 12.29 20.21 6.46
N LYS A 256 12.42 21.53 6.41
CA LYS A 256 13.44 22.20 5.60
C LYS A 256 14.84 21.97 6.16
N LYS A 257 15.77 21.55 5.29
CA LYS A 257 17.19 21.47 5.59
C LYS A 257 17.73 22.91 5.83
N THR A 258 18.45 23.11 6.92
CA THR A 258 19.15 24.36 7.19
C THR A 258 20.66 24.13 7.08
N PRO A 259 21.46 25.19 6.76
CA PRO A 259 22.91 25.07 6.73
C PRO A 259 23.47 24.55 8.06
N LEU A 260 24.50 23.72 7.98
CA LEU A 260 25.23 23.26 9.16
C LEU A 260 26.03 24.41 9.79
N PRO A 261 26.19 24.43 11.13
CA PRO A 261 27.06 25.41 11.78
C PRO A 261 28.51 25.32 11.27
N GLN A 262 29.17 26.47 11.07
CA GLN A 262 30.55 26.49 10.63
C GLN A 262 31.45 25.76 11.66
N GLY A 263 32.30 24.86 11.16
CA GLY A 263 33.22 24.08 12.03
C GLY A 263 32.57 22.91 12.76
N SER A 264 31.29 22.57 12.51
CA SER A 264 30.66 21.37 13.06
C SER A 264 31.10 20.10 12.29
N ASN A 265 31.16 18.97 13.00
CA ASN A 265 31.38 17.66 12.41
C ASN A 265 30.07 16.94 12.07
N LEU A 266 28.96 17.67 11.98
CA LEU A 266 27.67 17.13 11.61
C LEU A 266 27.61 16.73 10.13
N GLN A 267 26.90 15.65 9.83
CA GLN A 267 26.64 15.21 8.47
C GLN A 267 25.13 15.12 8.24
N ILE A 268 24.66 15.63 7.09
CA ILE A 268 23.27 15.48 6.64
C ILE A 268 23.24 14.43 5.54
N SER A 269 22.31 13.49 5.66
CA SER A 269 22.05 12.47 4.64
C SER A 269 20.56 12.40 4.32
N THR A 270 20.23 12.00 3.09
CA THR A 270 18.85 11.72 2.69
C THR A 270 18.34 10.46 3.38
N MET A 271 17.02 10.36 3.54
CA MET A 271 16.36 9.16 4.05
C MET A 271 15.65 8.44 2.90
N ASN A 272 15.62 7.11 2.95
CA ASN A 272 14.72 6.33 2.11
C ASN A 272 13.35 6.21 2.78
N LEU A 273 12.35 5.83 1.99
CA LEU A 273 10.96 5.72 2.44
C LEU A 273 10.80 4.72 3.59
N GLN A 274 11.53 3.60 3.57
CA GLN A 274 11.47 2.58 4.62
C GLN A 274 11.98 3.12 5.97
N LYS A 275 13.12 3.82 5.99
CA LYS A 275 13.67 4.38 7.23
C LYS A 275 12.73 5.44 7.81
N LEU A 276 12.15 6.26 6.95
CA LEU A 276 11.16 7.27 7.32
C LEU A 276 9.94 6.60 7.97
N PHE A 277 9.40 5.56 7.33
CA PHE A 277 8.29 4.77 7.86
C PHE A 277 8.59 4.20 9.25
N ILE A 278 9.78 3.55 9.41
CA ILE A 278 10.18 2.96 10.70
C ILE A 278 10.15 4.04 11.80
N LYS A 279 10.75 5.21 11.53
CA LYS A 279 10.84 6.27 12.54
C LYS A 279 9.50 6.91 12.87
N LEU A 280 8.62 7.06 11.90
CA LEU A 280 7.25 7.55 12.14
C LEU A 280 6.43 6.58 12.98
N THR A 281 6.52 5.29 12.72
CA THR A 281 5.76 4.27 13.48
C THR A 281 6.34 3.99 14.87
N GLU A 282 7.67 4.14 15.07
CA GLU A 282 8.29 4.08 16.40
C GLU A 282 7.80 5.23 17.31
N LYS A 283 7.66 6.46 16.78
CA LYS A 283 7.20 7.63 17.54
C LYS A 283 5.72 7.53 17.89
N GLY A 284 4.89 6.99 17.00
CA GLY A 284 3.46 6.75 17.26
C GLY A 284 3.18 5.81 18.44
N GLY A 285 4.16 4.98 18.84
CA GLY A 285 4.08 4.14 20.05
C GLY A 285 4.42 4.84 21.36
N LYS A 286 5.09 6.00 21.32
CA LYS A 286 5.52 6.73 22.54
C LYS A 286 4.69 7.98 22.87
N GLN A 287 3.76 8.39 22.02
CA GLN A 287 2.94 9.60 22.22
C GLN A 287 1.58 9.34 22.91
N TYR A 288 1.29 8.09 23.29
CA TYR A 288 0.00 7.69 23.85
C TYR A 288 0.11 6.90 25.18
N GLU A 289 1.23 7.07 25.93
CA GLU A 289 1.28 6.72 27.36
C GLU A 289 1.07 7.93 28.27
#